data_b16f8cba08b8358f554588b7ba99b66e
#
_entry.id   b16f8cba08b8358f554588b7ba99b66e
#
_cell.length_a   1.000
_cell.length_b   1.000
_cell.length_c   1.000
_cell.angle_alpha   90.00
_cell.angle_beta   90.00
_cell.angle_gamma   90.00
#
_symmetry.space_group_name_H-M   'P 1'
#
loop_
_entity.id
_entity.type
_entity.pdbx_description
1 polymer ?
#
loop_
_entity_poly.entity_id
_entity_poly.type
_entity_poly.pdbx_seq_one_letter_code
_entity_poly.pdbx_strand_id
1 'polypeptide(L)'
;AGYDNYDSKSNTIANAGEYFDIMFVNNTNYGKFVNLGILEDITESVKTEAPDLYEFIPEDLWDGVTYKGGIYAVPTYKDSSLTQFWYLDDAMVQKYGIDYEGVTTMDQLGDIFKTLKEGENNPSYYPCMLDQGALWNGFFNEYDGLAAGLQPMGVKIDDESRKVINVLEQDDIKHNLELLHEWYQAGYINPDANVLTESSKGHTFGNAQGWPAAVSQWQDLQGIEKYDAWKVFGPIYTTETIQGSMNAISANSKYKTEALKLLELVNTDKTFRDMLAYGIEGETFEYTEEGRVEKLTDTWSIGNYTIGTYFNLSGLADADPAEYDQIKQQNEEATQSVCLGFAFDSEPVQNELASCKTVWDKYKYDLLTGASDPSEVLPKVTEELKAQEFEKVMEEAQKQLDEFFK
;
A
#
# COMPACT_ATOMS: atom_id res chain seq x y z
N ALA A 1 11.40 12.07 -10.46
CA ALA A 1 12.10 11.00 -9.76
C ALA A 1 11.14 9.86 -9.62
N GLY A 2 11.54 8.62 -9.96
CA GLY A 2 10.71 7.45 -9.73
C GLY A 2 10.43 7.29 -8.23
N TYR A 3 9.37 6.60 -7.90
CA TYR A 3 8.90 6.34 -6.53
C TYR A 3 10.04 5.80 -5.64
N ASP A 4 10.86 4.88 -6.15
CA ASP A 4 11.99 4.24 -5.44
C ASP A 4 13.06 5.21 -4.92
N ASN A 5 13.16 6.41 -5.51
CA ASN A 5 14.11 7.43 -5.08
C ASN A 5 13.48 8.52 -4.22
N TYR A 6 12.14 8.52 -4.04
CA TYR A 6 11.46 9.60 -3.36
C TYR A 6 11.80 9.65 -1.87
N ASP A 7 11.75 8.53 -1.18
CA ASP A 7 12.03 8.44 0.26
C ASP A 7 13.48 8.86 0.57
N SER A 8 14.44 8.48 -0.25
CA SER A 8 15.83 8.91 -0.11
C SER A 8 15.98 10.42 -0.30
N LYS A 9 15.29 11.00 -1.28
CA LYS A 9 15.35 12.45 -1.56
C LYS A 9 14.61 13.25 -0.50
N SER A 10 13.42 12.84 -0.09
CA SER A 10 12.65 13.52 0.96
C SER A 10 13.41 13.54 2.28
N ASN A 11 14.05 12.41 2.64
CA ASN A 11 14.94 12.35 3.79
C ASN A 11 16.14 13.31 3.66
N THR A 12 16.72 13.45 2.46
CA THR A 12 17.84 14.37 2.23
C THR A 12 17.40 15.82 2.40
N ILE A 13 16.27 16.22 1.79
CA ILE A 13 15.67 17.55 1.89
C ILE A 13 15.36 17.87 3.36
N ALA A 14 14.73 16.94 4.06
CA ALA A 14 14.35 17.07 5.46
C ALA A 14 15.58 17.27 6.37
N ASN A 15 16.61 16.42 6.22
CA ASN A 15 17.84 16.50 7.03
C ASN A 15 18.71 17.74 6.71
N ALA A 16 18.67 18.21 5.47
CA ALA A 16 19.40 19.42 5.06
C ALA A 16 18.68 20.71 5.49
N GLY A 17 17.44 20.64 5.96
CA GLY A 17 16.62 21.80 6.29
C GLY A 17 16.30 22.65 5.04
N GLU A 18 16.21 22.02 3.86
CA GLU A 18 15.86 22.72 2.63
C GLU A 18 14.43 23.26 2.72
N TYR A 19 14.22 24.43 2.13
CA TYR A 19 12.91 25.09 2.12
C TYR A 19 11.94 24.40 1.16
N PHE A 20 10.76 24.09 1.64
CA PHE A 20 9.60 23.69 0.85
C PHE A 20 8.33 24.20 1.55
N ASP A 21 7.22 24.32 0.80
CA ASP A 21 5.93 24.68 1.37
C ASP A 21 5.05 23.46 1.58
N ILE A 22 4.95 22.59 0.57
CA ILE A 22 4.20 21.34 0.61
C ILE A 22 5.12 20.19 0.20
N MET A 23 4.99 19.06 0.89
CA MET A 23 5.72 17.82 0.60
C MET A 23 4.75 16.65 0.64
N PHE A 24 4.86 15.73 -0.32
CA PHE A 24 4.27 14.41 -0.20
C PHE A 24 4.94 13.64 0.92
N VAL A 25 4.16 13.02 1.79
CA VAL A 25 4.63 12.12 2.85
C VAL A 25 3.81 10.84 2.84
N ASN A 26 4.38 9.78 3.37
CA ASN A 26 3.75 8.46 3.46
C ASN A 26 4.08 7.80 4.81
N ASN A 27 3.57 6.60 5.04
CA ASN A 27 3.78 5.82 6.27
C ASN A 27 5.27 5.59 6.61
N THR A 28 6.19 5.63 5.63
CA THR A 28 7.62 5.39 5.87
C THR A 28 8.34 6.59 6.48
N ASN A 29 7.87 7.81 6.24
CA ASN A 29 8.56 9.03 6.63
C ASN A 29 7.74 9.97 7.53
N TYR A 30 6.40 9.84 7.58
CA TYR A 30 5.51 10.75 8.29
C TYR A 30 5.87 10.91 9.78
N GLY A 31 5.80 9.83 10.56
CA GLY A 31 6.11 9.88 12.00
C GLY A 31 7.50 10.41 12.29
N LYS A 32 8.50 10.02 11.47
CA LYS A 32 9.88 10.53 11.57
C LYS A 32 9.93 12.05 11.37
N PHE A 33 9.25 12.58 10.36
CA PHE A 33 9.29 14.02 10.07
C PHE A 33 8.53 14.84 11.10
N VAL A 34 7.45 14.31 11.68
CA VAL A 34 6.79 14.92 12.83
C VAL A 34 7.75 14.98 14.02
N ASN A 35 8.42 13.87 14.36
CA ASN A 35 9.37 13.82 15.49
C ASN A 35 10.56 14.78 15.31
N LEU A 36 10.98 15.02 14.08
CA LEU A 36 12.04 16.00 13.76
C LEU A 36 11.53 17.47 13.72
N GLY A 37 10.23 17.69 13.91
CA GLY A 37 9.65 19.04 13.87
C GLY A 37 9.70 19.71 12.49
N ILE A 38 9.70 18.90 11.41
CA ILE A 38 9.79 19.40 10.03
C ILE A 38 8.42 19.78 9.49
N LEU A 39 7.36 19.10 9.98
CA LEU A 39 5.99 19.29 9.53
C LEU A 39 5.23 20.23 10.44
N GLU A 40 4.37 21.04 9.87
CA GLU A 40 3.48 21.95 10.58
C GLU A 40 2.33 21.19 11.22
N ASP A 41 2.03 21.52 12.48
CA ASP A 41 0.79 21.09 13.14
C ASP A 41 -0.39 21.90 12.56
N ILE A 42 -1.24 21.24 11.81
CA ILE A 42 -2.42 21.83 11.17
C ILE A 42 -3.73 21.51 11.89
N THR A 43 -3.69 20.92 13.08
CA THR A 43 -4.87 20.43 13.83
C THR A 43 -5.97 21.46 13.93
N GLU A 44 -5.63 22.71 14.29
CA GLU A 44 -6.60 23.79 14.40
C GLU A 44 -6.81 24.55 13.08
N SER A 45 -5.72 24.74 12.33
CA SER A 45 -5.80 25.54 11.09
C SER A 45 -6.60 24.83 10.01
N VAL A 46 -6.54 23.50 9.89
CA VAL A 46 -7.35 22.76 8.90
C VAL A 46 -8.86 22.94 9.15
N LYS A 47 -9.29 23.05 10.41
CA LYS A 47 -10.69 23.25 10.77
C LYS A 47 -11.14 24.71 10.61
N THR A 48 -10.26 25.66 10.84
CA THR A 48 -10.59 27.09 10.88
C THR A 48 -10.27 27.83 9.59
N GLU A 49 -9.22 27.44 8.87
CA GLU A 49 -8.78 28.10 7.65
C GLU A 49 -9.11 27.31 6.38
N ALA A 50 -9.38 25.99 6.48
CA ALA A 50 -9.78 25.12 5.38
C ALA A 50 -10.96 24.21 5.77
N PRO A 51 -12.09 24.78 6.24
CA PRO A 51 -13.22 23.99 6.74
C PRO A 51 -13.84 23.09 5.67
N ASP A 52 -13.89 23.52 4.41
CA ASP A 52 -14.44 22.73 3.31
C ASP A 52 -13.58 21.47 3.05
N LEU A 53 -12.26 21.56 3.19
CA LEU A 53 -11.36 20.44 3.13
C LEU A 53 -11.60 19.46 4.29
N TYR A 54 -11.73 19.99 5.52
CA TYR A 54 -11.93 19.17 6.71
C TYR A 54 -13.25 18.39 6.65
N GLU A 55 -14.32 19.02 6.18
CA GLU A 55 -15.65 18.40 6.01
C GLU A 55 -15.69 17.42 4.83
N PHE A 56 -14.89 17.66 3.76
CA PHE A 56 -14.88 16.82 2.57
C PHE A 56 -14.21 15.46 2.82
N ILE A 57 -13.16 15.42 3.63
CA ILE A 57 -12.41 14.18 3.92
C ILE A 57 -13.09 13.45 5.10
N PRO A 58 -13.39 12.14 4.97
CA PRO A 58 -14.00 11.36 6.04
C PRO A 58 -13.19 11.36 7.35
N GLU A 59 -13.88 11.29 8.49
CA GLU A 59 -13.30 11.32 9.85
C GLU A 59 -12.25 10.21 10.03
N ASP A 60 -12.54 8.99 9.57
CA ASP A 60 -11.62 7.84 9.66
C ASP A 60 -10.23 8.14 9.04
N LEU A 61 -10.19 8.95 7.97
CA LEU A 61 -8.94 9.32 7.35
C LEU A 61 -8.18 10.35 8.19
N TRP A 62 -8.90 11.26 8.86
CA TRP A 62 -8.28 12.19 9.82
C TRP A 62 -7.73 11.46 11.04
N ASP A 63 -8.45 10.45 11.52
CA ASP A 63 -7.97 9.59 12.62
C ASP A 63 -6.70 8.85 12.20
N GLY A 64 -6.66 8.29 10.99
CA GLY A 64 -5.50 7.57 10.47
C GLY A 64 -4.24 8.44 10.28
N VAL A 65 -4.38 9.76 10.12
CA VAL A 65 -3.24 10.69 10.02
C VAL A 65 -2.94 11.44 11.30
N THR A 66 -3.73 11.23 12.36
CA THR A 66 -3.46 11.83 13.67
C THR A 66 -2.27 11.12 14.32
N TYR A 67 -1.25 11.89 14.69
CA TYR A 67 -0.03 11.37 15.30
C TYR A 67 0.33 12.17 16.54
N LYS A 68 0.53 11.51 17.69
CA LYS A 68 0.79 12.16 18.99
C LYS A 68 -0.26 13.23 19.35
N GLY A 69 -1.51 13.03 18.93
CA GLY A 69 -2.63 13.94 19.20
C GLY A 69 -2.72 15.16 18.28
N GLY A 70 -1.89 15.27 17.26
CA GLY A 70 -1.92 16.33 16.26
C GLY A 70 -2.09 15.82 14.83
N ILE A 71 -2.58 16.67 13.94
CA ILE A 71 -2.67 16.44 12.49
C ILE A 71 -1.55 17.22 11.80
N TYR A 72 -0.64 16.52 11.10
CA TYR A 72 0.52 17.12 10.45
C TYR A 72 0.53 16.95 8.93
N ALA A 73 -0.50 16.29 8.38
CA ALA A 73 -0.67 16.12 6.95
C ALA A 73 -2.14 15.98 6.57
N VAL A 74 -2.47 16.35 5.34
CA VAL A 74 -3.78 16.12 4.72
C VAL A 74 -3.73 14.76 4.02
N PRO A 75 -4.59 13.79 4.38
CA PRO A 75 -4.66 12.51 3.71
C PRO A 75 -5.18 12.67 2.28
N THR A 76 -4.67 11.88 1.35
CA THR A 76 -5.21 11.83 -0.01
C THR A 76 -6.44 10.93 -0.03
N TYR A 77 -7.62 11.52 -0.22
CA TYR A 77 -8.88 10.76 -0.28
C TYR A 77 -9.04 10.08 -1.64
N LYS A 78 -8.66 8.81 -1.69
CA LYS A 78 -8.58 7.97 -2.89
C LYS A 78 -9.00 6.53 -2.56
N ASP A 79 -8.37 5.49 -3.14
CA ASP A 79 -8.40 4.09 -2.73
C ASP A 79 -7.65 3.88 -1.40
N SER A 80 -8.17 4.49 -0.34
CA SER A 80 -7.50 4.56 0.98
C SER A 80 -7.69 3.28 1.79
N SER A 81 -8.71 2.47 1.48
CA SER A 81 -8.89 1.13 2.05
C SER A 81 -8.11 0.09 1.25
N LEU A 82 -7.58 -0.92 1.94
CA LEU A 82 -6.93 -2.06 1.28
C LEU A 82 -7.99 -3.08 0.83
N THR A 83 -8.09 -3.27 -0.48
CA THR A 83 -8.81 -4.40 -1.08
C THR A 83 -7.85 -5.16 -1.99
N GLN A 84 -7.66 -6.44 -1.70
CA GLN A 84 -6.76 -7.30 -2.45
C GLN A 84 -7.51 -8.08 -3.50
N PHE A 85 -6.98 -8.09 -4.72
CA PHE A 85 -7.44 -8.89 -5.83
C PHE A 85 -6.36 -9.90 -6.26
N TRP A 86 -6.82 -11.09 -6.64
CA TRP A 86 -6.06 -11.99 -7.48
C TRP A 86 -6.64 -11.96 -8.88
N TYR A 87 -5.80 -12.23 -9.88
CA TYR A 87 -6.22 -12.26 -11.27
C TYR A 87 -5.43 -13.30 -12.07
N LEU A 88 -6.11 -13.87 -13.06
CA LEU A 88 -5.56 -14.89 -13.97
C LEU A 88 -5.79 -14.50 -15.43
N ASP A 89 -4.86 -14.82 -16.30
CA ASP A 89 -5.01 -14.70 -17.75
C ASP A 89 -6.21 -15.53 -18.23
N ASP A 90 -7.24 -14.86 -18.77
CA ASP A 90 -8.48 -15.48 -19.25
C ASP A 90 -8.20 -16.58 -20.30
N ALA A 91 -7.21 -16.41 -21.15
CA ALA A 91 -6.83 -17.43 -22.14
C ALA A 91 -6.41 -18.73 -21.45
N MET A 92 -5.73 -18.65 -20.30
CA MET A 92 -5.34 -19.82 -19.51
C MET A 92 -6.50 -20.38 -18.71
N VAL A 93 -7.38 -19.52 -18.19
CA VAL A 93 -8.62 -19.93 -17.52
C VAL A 93 -9.48 -20.76 -18.47
N GLN A 94 -9.72 -20.25 -19.68
CA GLN A 94 -10.53 -20.95 -20.68
C GLN A 94 -9.86 -22.24 -21.18
N LYS A 95 -8.55 -22.20 -21.44
CA LYS A 95 -7.81 -23.35 -21.94
C LYS A 95 -7.84 -24.55 -21.03
N TYR A 96 -7.77 -24.32 -19.73
CA TYR A 96 -7.69 -25.40 -18.72
C TYR A 96 -8.97 -25.59 -17.91
N GLY A 97 -10.02 -24.78 -18.17
CA GLY A 97 -11.28 -24.85 -17.44
C GLY A 97 -11.09 -24.54 -15.96
N ILE A 98 -10.29 -23.53 -15.64
CA ILE A 98 -10.00 -23.13 -14.26
C ILE A 98 -11.27 -22.56 -13.63
N ASP A 99 -11.67 -23.13 -12.50
CA ASP A 99 -12.70 -22.56 -11.63
C ASP A 99 -12.00 -21.77 -10.51
N TYR A 100 -12.10 -20.44 -10.57
CA TYR A 100 -11.54 -19.54 -9.56
C TYR A 100 -12.62 -18.97 -8.63
N GLU A 101 -13.90 -19.32 -8.85
CA GLU A 101 -14.99 -18.81 -8.02
C GLU A 101 -14.84 -19.34 -6.57
N GLY A 102 -14.74 -18.41 -5.61
CA GLY A 102 -14.55 -18.74 -4.21
C GLY A 102 -13.12 -19.14 -3.79
N VAL A 103 -12.14 -19.01 -4.69
CA VAL A 103 -10.72 -19.19 -4.37
C VAL A 103 -10.22 -17.97 -3.59
N THR A 104 -9.91 -18.16 -2.30
CA THR A 104 -9.44 -17.10 -1.40
C THR A 104 -8.23 -17.51 -0.56
N THR A 105 -7.80 -18.77 -0.63
CA THR A 105 -6.66 -19.29 0.14
C THR A 105 -5.50 -19.69 -0.77
N MET A 106 -4.30 -19.66 -0.22
CA MET A 106 -3.10 -20.08 -0.95
C MET A 106 -3.13 -21.57 -1.32
N ASP A 107 -3.71 -22.44 -0.48
CA ASP A 107 -3.89 -23.85 -0.81
C ASP A 107 -4.68 -24.04 -2.10
N GLN A 108 -5.82 -23.35 -2.23
CA GLN A 108 -6.67 -23.41 -3.43
C GLN A 108 -5.95 -22.86 -4.66
N LEU A 109 -5.14 -21.80 -4.48
CA LEU A 109 -4.35 -21.20 -5.55
C LEU A 109 -3.25 -22.16 -6.02
N GLY A 110 -2.63 -22.93 -5.10
CA GLY A 110 -1.65 -23.94 -5.42
C GLY A 110 -2.19 -25.04 -6.35
N ASP A 111 -3.46 -25.44 -6.20
CA ASP A 111 -4.13 -26.41 -7.09
C ASP A 111 -4.28 -25.84 -8.52
N ILE A 112 -4.57 -24.54 -8.63
CA ILE A 112 -4.62 -23.83 -9.93
C ILE A 112 -3.21 -23.84 -10.57
N PHE A 113 -2.18 -23.46 -9.83
CA PHE A 113 -0.80 -23.43 -10.37
C PHE A 113 -0.33 -24.82 -10.81
N LYS A 114 -0.72 -25.87 -10.07
CA LYS A 114 -0.46 -27.24 -10.46
C LYS A 114 -1.11 -27.59 -11.81
N THR A 115 -2.39 -27.27 -11.96
CA THR A 115 -3.13 -27.51 -13.20
C THR A 115 -2.48 -26.81 -14.39
N LEU A 116 -2.09 -25.55 -14.22
CA LEU A 116 -1.43 -24.73 -15.23
C LEU A 116 -0.04 -25.31 -15.60
N LYS A 117 0.78 -25.63 -14.60
CA LYS A 117 2.14 -26.14 -14.81
C LYS A 117 2.15 -27.48 -15.52
N GLU A 118 1.29 -28.42 -15.07
CA GLU A 118 1.15 -29.75 -15.70
C GLU A 118 0.57 -29.63 -17.11
N GLY A 119 -0.41 -28.75 -17.31
CA GLY A 119 -1.07 -28.55 -18.60
C GLY A 119 -0.16 -27.93 -19.65
N GLU A 120 0.67 -26.95 -19.32
CA GLU A 120 1.65 -26.36 -20.22
C GLU A 120 2.82 -27.31 -20.52
N ASN A 121 3.15 -28.21 -19.60
CA ASN A 121 4.25 -29.17 -19.73
C ASN A 121 5.55 -28.51 -20.24
N ASN A 122 5.80 -27.29 -19.80
CA ASN A 122 6.96 -26.48 -20.18
C ASN A 122 7.78 -26.14 -18.92
N PRO A 123 9.03 -26.63 -18.80
CA PRO A 123 9.89 -26.33 -17.64
C PRO A 123 10.11 -24.84 -17.41
N SER A 124 10.12 -24.03 -18.47
CA SER A 124 10.34 -22.59 -18.42
C SER A 124 9.05 -21.76 -18.25
N TYR A 125 7.91 -22.40 -18.08
CA TYR A 125 6.66 -21.74 -17.75
C TYR A 125 6.45 -21.72 -16.24
N TYR A 126 6.21 -20.54 -15.68
CA TYR A 126 5.99 -20.31 -14.26
C TYR A 126 4.62 -19.66 -14.09
N PRO A 127 3.58 -20.40 -13.64
CA PRO A 127 2.24 -19.83 -13.45
C PRO A 127 2.21 -18.66 -12.44
N CYS A 128 3.11 -18.68 -11.46
CA CYS A 128 3.30 -17.62 -10.48
C CYS A 128 4.69 -16.99 -10.67
N MET A 129 4.79 -16.03 -11.59
CA MET A 129 6.01 -15.27 -11.81
C MET A 129 6.15 -14.22 -10.72
N LEU A 130 7.24 -14.26 -9.96
CA LEU A 130 7.53 -13.33 -8.87
C LEU A 130 8.87 -12.60 -9.08
N ASP A 131 9.00 -11.50 -8.36
CA ASP A 131 10.25 -10.79 -8.09
C ASP A 131 10.34 -10.50 -6.58
N GLN A 132 11.24 -9.63 -6.15
CA GLN A 132 11.40 -9.26 -4.73
C GLN A 132 10.16 -8.62 -4.10
N GLY A 133 9.20 -8.16 -4.89
CA GLY A 133 7.88 -7.74 -4.41
C GLY A 133 7.05 -8.90 -3.87
N ALA A 134 7.38 -10.14 -4.27
CA ALA A 134 6.69 -11.38 -3.87
C ALA A 134 5.17 -11.34 -4.13
N LEU A 135 4.38 -11.95 -3.27
CA LEU A 135 2.92 -11.77 -3.27
C LEU A 135 2.57 -10.52 -2.46
N TRP A 136 2.88 -9.36 -3.01
CA TRP A 136 2.70 -8.07 -2.36
C TRP A 136 1.37 -7.99 -1.58
N ASN A 137 1.42 -7.62 -0.31
CA ASN A 137 0.29 -7.57 0.63
C ASN A 137 -0.51 -8.88 0.82
N GLY A 138 -0.20 -9.96 0.14
CA GLY A 138 -0.96 -11.20 0.23
C GLY A 138 -0.73 -11.99 1.52
N PHE A 139 0.38 -11.71 2.23
CA PHE A 139 0.82 -12.51 3.37
C PHE A 139 0.41 -11.97 4.73
N PHE A 140 0.47 -10.65 4.89
CA PHE A 140 0.37 -10.00 6.19
C PHE A 140 -0.91 -9.18 6.35
N ASN A 141 -1.84 -9.29 5.40
CA ASN A 141 -3.05 -8.44 5.38
C ASN A 141 -3.95 -8.59 6.61
N GLU A 142 -3.90 -9.74 7.29
CA GLU A 142 -4.65 -9.96 8.53
C GLU A 142 -3.98 -9.38 9.78
N TYR A 143 -2.83 -8.70 9.61
CA TYR A 143 -2.06 -8.13 10.70
C TYR A 143 -1.82 -6.64 10.46
N ASP A 144 -2.21 -5.81 11.43
CA ASP A 144 -1.90 -4.39 11.46
C ASP A 144 -0.46 -4.21 11.94
N GLY A 145 0.40 -3.68 11.07
CA GLY A 145 1.82 -3.44 11.35
C GLY A 145 2.09 -2.22 12.22
N LEU A 146 1.05 -1.54 12.74
CA LEU A 146 1.12 -0.39 13.64
C LEU A 146 1.92 0.79 13.07
N ALA A 147 2.01 0.90 11.76
CA ALA A 147 2.86 1.84 11.03
C ALA A 147 4.36 1.79 11.45
N ALA A 148 4.80 0.66 12.01
CA ALA A 148 6.19 0.47 12.46
C ALA A 148 7.17 0.18 11.32
N GLY A 149 6.67 -0.26 10.15
CA GLY A 149 7.47 -0.68 9.01
C GLY A 149 8.35 -1.89 9.30
N LEU A 150 7.91 -2.80 10.16
CA LEU A 150 8.57 -4.07 10.50
C LEU A 150 7.56 -5.21 10.43
N GLN A 151 7.47 -5.90 9.29
CA GLN A 151 6.49 -6.95 9.02
C GLN A 151 6.40 -8.08 10.06
N PRO A 152 7.51 -8.52 10.72
CA PRO A 152 7.44 -9.49 11.81
C PRO A 152 6.65 -9.05 13.05
N MET A 153 6.30 -7.78 13.20
CA MET A 153 5.54 -7.25 14.34
C MET A 153 4.16 -6.78 13.89
N GLY A 154 3.11 -7.15 14.61
CA GLY A 154 1.78 -6.66 14.35
C GLY A 154 0.75 -7.06 15.38
N VAL A 155 -0.49 -6.63 15.15
CA VAL A 155 -1.69 -7.03 15.87
C VAL A 155 -2.66 -7.62 14.85
N LYS A 156 -3.34 -8.72 15.18
CA LYS A 156 -4.38 -9.24 14.28
C LYS A 156 -5.51 -8.20 14.16
N ILE A 157 -5.91 -7.88 12.93
CA ILE A 157 -6.79 -6.74 12.60
C ILE A 157 -8.14 -6.74 13.34
N ASP A 158 -8.62 -7.91 13.78
CA ASP A 158 -9.88 -8.14 14.47
C ASP A 158 -9.72 -8.56 15.95
N ASP A 159 -8.49 -8.58 16.48
CA ASP A 159 -8.23 -8.96 17.87
C ASP A 159 -8.46 -7.76 18.83
N GLU A 160 -9.64 -7.72 19.42
CA GLU A 160 -10.03 -6.70 20.41
C GLU A 160 -9.10 -6.63 21.64
N SER A 161 -8.30 -7.67 21.89
CA SER A 161 -7.27 -7.61 22.94
C SER A 161 -6.08 -6.73 22.57
N ARG A 162 -5.94 -6.39 21.29
CA ARG A 162 -4.86 -5.57 20.73
C ARG A 162 -3.48 -6.03 21.14
N LYS A 163 -3.28 -7.35 21.15
CA LYS A 163 -1.99 -7.92 21.56
C LYS A 163 -0.97 -7.81 20.44
N VAL A 164 0.14 -7.12 20.71
CA VAL A 164 1.30 -7.10 19.81
C VAL A 164 1.99 -8.46 19.84
N ILE A 165 2.19 -9.05 18.66
CA ILE A 165 2.71 -10.41 18.49
C ILE A 165 3.85 -10.46 17.47
N ASN A 166 4.64 -11.53 17.55
CA ASN A 166 5.54 -11.94 16.48
C ASN A 166 4.70 -12.64 15.39
N VAL A 167 4.52 -11.96 14.26
CA VAL A 167 3.70 -12.44 13.14
C VAL A 167 4.32 -13.68 12.50
N LEU A 168 5.65 -13.82 12.49
CA LEU A 168 6.33 -15.01 11.93
C LEU A 168 6.10 -16.29 12.76
N GLU A 169 5.58 -16.17 13.97
CA GLU A 169 5.25 -17.32 14.82
C GLU A 169 3.82 -17.81 14.63
N GLN A 170 3.00 -17.11 13.86
CA GLN A 170 1.61 -17.47 13.62
C GLN A 170 1.50 -18.68 12.67
N ASP A 171 0.55 -19.55 12.92
CA ASP A 171 0.42 -20.81 12.19
C ASP A 171 0.03 -20.59 10.72
N ASP A 172 -0.82 -19.58 10.42
CA ASP A 172 -1.22 -19.20 9.08
C ASP A 172 -0.04 -18.66 8.27
N ILE A 173 0.81 -17.85 8.87
CA ILE A 173 2.01 -17.31 8.23
C ILE A 173 3.03 -18.43 7.94
N LYS A 174 3.26 -19.32 8.90
CA LYS A 174 4.15 -20.47 8.70
C LYS A 174 3.65 -21.37 7.58
N HIS A 175 2.35 -21.70 7.59
CA HIS A 175 1.72 -22.51 6.55
C HIS A 175 1.86 -21.85 5.16
N ASN A 176 1.59 -20.56 5.04
CA ASN A 176 1.72 -19.85 3.78
C ASN A 176 3.18 -19.80 3.28
N LEU A 177 4.16 -19.67 4.18
CA LEU A 177 5.58 -19.73 3.80
C LEU A 177 5.99 -21.14 3.34
N GLU A 178 5.47 -22.18 3.98
CA GLU A 178 5.66 -23.58 3.55
C GLU A 178 5.07 -23.81 2.15
N LEU A 179 3.86 -23.33 1.88
CA LEU A 179 3.25 -23.40 0.55
C LEU A 179 4.06 -22.70 -0.52
N LEU A 180 4.60 -21.48 -0.23
CA LEU A 180 5.48 -20.79 -1.18
C LEU A 180 6.73 -21.59 -1.48
N HIS A 181 7.34 -22.22 -0.47
CA HIS A 181 8.49 -23.07 -0.69
C HIS A 181 8.14 -24.30 -1.53
N GLU A 182 7.01 -24.95 -1.27
CA GLU A 182 6.50 -26.05 -2.09
C GLU A 182 6.28 -25.60 -3.55
N TRP A 183 5.69 -24.44 -3.79
CA TRP A 183 5.48 -23.89 -5.12
C TRP A 183 6.79 -23.59 -5.85
N TYR A 184 7.77 -23.04 -5.11
CA TYR A 184 9.11 -22.81 -5.66
C TYR A 184 9.77 -24.11 -6.06
N GLN A 185 9.74 -25.16 -5.21
CA GLN A 185 10.30 -26.46 -5.50
C GLN A 185 9.57 -27.19 -6.65
N ALA A 186 8.26 -27.00 -6.76
CA ALA A 186 7.45 -27.55 -7.86
C ALA A 186 7.65 -26.79 -9.19
N GLY A 187 8.40 -25.68 -9.19
CA GLY A 187 8.64 -24.85 -10.35
C GLY A 187 7.39 -24.05 -10.76
N TYR A 188 6.48 -23.73 -9.84
CA TYR A 188 5.40 -22.79 -10.10
C TYR A 188 5.90 -21.35 -10.03
N ILE A 189 6.90 -21.10 -9.20
CA ILE A 189 7.61 -19.82 -9.08
C ILE A 189 8.94 -19.90 -9.85
N ASN A 190 9.33 -18.79 -10.49
CA ASN A 190 10.60 -18.70 -11.22
C ASN A 190 11.81 -18.78 -10.25
N PRO A 191 12.91 -19.43 -10.65
CA PRO A 191 14.03 -19.75 -9.77
C PRO A 191 14.85 -18.53 -9.32
N ASP A 192 14.68 -17.38 -9.96
CA ASP A 192 15.38 -16.12 -9.68
C ASP A 192 14.50 -15.07 -9.00
N ALA A 193 13.31 -15.45 -8.52
CA ALA A 193 12.34 -14.55 -7.89
C ALA A 193 12.92 -13.72 -6.73
N ASN A 194 13.77 -14.32 -5.91
CA ASN A 194 14.38 -13.66 -4.75
C ASN A 194 15.45 -12.60 -5.08
N VAL A 195 15.92 -12.56 -6.33
CA VAL A 195 16.98 -11.63 -6.77
C VAL A 195 16.51 -10.65 -7.86
N LEU A 196 15.39 -10.92 -8.51
CA LEU A 196 14.81 -10.00 -9.48
C LEU A 196 14.22 -8.77 -8.77
N THR A 197 14.58 -7.59 -9.23
CA THR A 197 13.95 -6.33 -8.79
C THR A 197 12.70 -5.99 -9.61
N GLU A 198 12.56 -6.55 -10.79
CA GLU A 198 11.42 -6.41 -11.69
C GLU A 198 11.29 -7.66 -12.54
N SER A 199 10.11 -8.28 -12.52
CA SER A 199 9.80 -9.46 -13.34
C SER A 199 9.41 -9.06 -14.77
N SER A 200 9.51 -10.04 -15.70
CA SER A 200 9.07 -9.82 -17.09
C SER A 200 7.56 -9.64 -17.16
N LYS A 201 7.07 -8.95 -18.18
CA LYS A 201 5.63 -8.83 -18.45
C LYS A 201 5.00 -10.15 -18.93
N GLY A 202 3.68 -10.19 -18.94
CA GLY A 202 2.91 -11.34 -19.42
C GLY A 202 2.66 -12.39 -18.35
N HIS A 203 2.41 -11.96 -17.11
CA HIS A 203 2.12 -12.87 -16.00
C HIS A 203 0.81 -13.60 -16.20
N THR A 204 0.80 -14.91 -16.03
CA THR A 204 -0.44 -15.71 -16.00
C THR A 204 -1.27 -15.39 -14.75
N PHE A 205 -0.61 -15.26 -13.61
CA PHE A 205 -1.22 -14.88 -12.33
C PHE A 205 -0.60 -13.61 -11.81
N GLY A 206 -1.43 -12.78 -11.17
CA GLY A 206 -0.96 -11.66 -10.40
C GLY A 206 -1.84 -11.34 -9.21
N ASN A 207 -1.33 -10.49 -8.34
CA ASN A 207 -2.04 -9.95 -7.20
C ASN A 207 -1.84 -8.43 -7.13
N ALA A 208 -2.86 -7.71 -6.71
CA ALA A 208 -2.76 -6.26 -6.54
C ALA A 208 -3.82 -5.74 -5.57
N GLN A 209 -3.51 -4.61 -4.94
CA GLN A 209 -4.54 -3.74 -4.37
C GLN A 209 -5.30 -3.07 -5.54
N GLY A 210 -6.60 -2.94 -5.40
CA GLY A 210 -7.39 -2.25 -6.42
C GLY A 210 -8.89 -2.34 -6.20
N TRP A 211 -9.60 -2.16 -7.28
CA TRP A 211 -11.05 -2.19 -7.38
C TRP A 211 -11.43 -2.95 -8.67
N PRO A 212 -12.70 -3.31 -8.88
CA PRO A 212 -13.06 -4.13 -10.04
C PRO A 212 -12.60 -3.56 -11.40
N ALA A 213 -12.68 -2.25 -11.61
CA ALA A 213 -12.23 -1.62 -12.85
C ALA A 213 -10.70 -1.55 -13.01
N ALA A 214 -9.93 -1.71 -11.93
CA ALA A 214 -8.46 -1.68 -12.00
C ALA A 214 -7.87 -2.82 -12.86
N VAL A 215 -8.65 -3.84 -13.16
CA VAL A 215 -8.23 -4.96 -14.00
C VAL A 215 -7.70 -4.49 -15.37
N SER A 216 -8.28 -3.44 -15.97
CA SER A 216 -7.80 -2.88 -17.23
C SER A 216 -6.37 -2.33 -17.13
N GLN A 217 -6.05 -1.69 -16.01
CA GLN A 217 -4.68 -1.19 -15.75
C GLN A 217 -3.67 -2.33 -15.64
N TRP A 218 -4.06 -3.45 -15.01
CA TRP A 218 -3.19 -4.63 -14.90
C TRP A 218 -3.00 -5.32 -16.25
N GLN A 219 -4.04 -5.37 -17.07
CA GLN A 219 -3.97 -5.86 -18.46
C GLN A 219 -2.94 -5.07 -19.28
N ASP A 220 -3.06 -3.74 -19.26
CA ASP A 220 -2.14 -2.85 -19.98
C ASP A 220 -0.71 -2.95 -19.46
N LEU A 221 -0.52 -3.00 -18.14
CA LEU A 221 0.79 -3.14 -17.52
C LEU A 221 1.48 -4.43 -17.96
N GLN A 222 0.74 -5.54 -18.00
CA GLN A 222 1.25 -6.86 -18.33
C GLN A 222 1.23 -7.17 -19.83
N GLY A 223 0.48 -6.40 -20.64
CA GLY A 223 0.27 -6.66 -22.06
C GLY A 223 -0.58 -7.91 -22.30
N ILE A 224 -1.49 -8.24 -21.39
CA ILE A 224 -2.44 -9.35 -21.49
C ILE A 224 -3.78 -8.79 -21.96
N GLU A 225 -4.42 -9.48 -22.90
CA GLU A 225 -5.67 -9.04 -23.51
C GLU A 225 -6.81 -8.97 -22.50
N LYS A 226 -6.91 -9.98 -21.61
CA LYS A 226 -7.95 -10.07 -20.61
C LYS A 226 -7.48 -10.83 -19.38
N TYR A 227 -7.73 -10.27 -18.21
CA TYR A 227 -7.65 -10.94 -16.94
C TYR A 227 -9.04 -11.20 -16.35
N ASP A 228 -9.23 -12.38 -15.79
CA ASP A 228 -10.29 -12.66 -14.83
C ASP A 228 -9.78 -12.31 -13.44
N ALA A 229 -10.44 -11.36 -12.78
CA ALA A 229 -10.02 -10.84 -11.48
C ALA A 229 -11.11 -11.01 -10.43
N TRP A 230 -10.71 -11.34 -9.20
CA TRP A 230 -11.64 -11.49 -8.08
C TRP A 230 -11.04 -10.99 -6.77
N LYS A 231 -11.91 -10.51 -5.89
CA LYS A 231 -11.53 -10.01 -4.56
C LYS A 231 -11.22 -11.18 -3.63
N VAL A 232 -10.11 -11.11 -2.92
CA VAL A 232 -9.66 -12.13 -1.96
C VAL A 232 -9.59 -11.62 -0.52
N PHE A 233 -9.45 -10.30 -0.31
CA PHE A 233 -9.36 -9.72 1.02
C PHE A 233 -9.89 -8.28 1.03
N GLY A 234 -10.35 -7.80 2.19
CA GLY A 234 -10.80 -6.43 2.41
C GLY A 234 -12.23 -6.16 1.88
N PRO A 235 -12.65 -4.89 1.79
CA PRO A 235 -11.86 -3.69 2.10
C PRO A 235 -11.63 -3.48 3.61
N ILE A 236 -10.45 -2.95 3.96
CA ILE A 236 -10.09 -2.64 5.34
C ILE A 236 -9.29 -1.33 5.44
N TYR A 237 -9.54 -0.58 6.52
CA TYR A 237 -8.69 0.53 6.95
C TYR A 237 -7.72 0.09 8.05
N THR A 238 -6.45 0.39 7.86
CA THR A 238 -5.44 0.48 8.92
C THR A 238 -4.85 1.88 8.91
N THR A 239 -4.16 2.29 9.95
CA THR A 239 -3.41 3.55 9.96
C THR A 239 -2.42 3.61 8.79
N GLU A 240 -1.77 2.49 8.49
CA GLU A 240 -0.78 2.38 7.42
C GLU A 240 -1.38 2.55 6.02
N THR A 241 -2.58 2.00 5.77
CA THR A 241 -3.25 2.15 4.46
C THR A 241 -3.66 3.60 4.21
N ILE A 242 -4.14 4.30 5.23
CA ILE A 242 -4.50 5.72 5.15
C ILE A 242 -3.25 6.58 4.96
N GLN A 243 -2.18 6.30 5.70
CA GLN A 243 -0.91 7.01 5.60
C GLN A 243 -0.11 6.68 4.33
N GLY A 244 -0.62 5.82 3.44
CA GLY A 244 0.05 5.52 2.18
C GLY A 244 0.26 6.72 1.26
N SER A 245 -0.54 7.77 1.42
CA SER A 245 -0.44 9.00 0.62
C SER A 245 -1.00 10.21 1.35
N MET A 246 -0.15 11.19 1.64
CA MET A 246 -0.53 12.40 2.37
C MET A 246 0.26 13.60 1.86
N ASN A 247 -0.24 14.81 2.14
CA ASN A 247 0.43 16.07 1.82
C ASN A 247 0.63 16.90 3.08
N ALA A 248 1.88 17.13 3.45
CA ALA A 248 2.27 17.87 4.66
C ALA A 248 2.79 19.26 4.32
N ILE A 249 2.53 20.23 5.21
CA ILE A 249 3.06 21.58 5.12
C ILE A 249 4.33 21.65 5.96
N SER A 250 5.35 22.35 5.44
CA SER A 250 6.60 22.56 6.16
C SER A 250 6.42 23.49 7.37
N ALA A 251 6.97 23.10 8.53
CA ALA A 251 7.03 23.98 9.70
C ALA A 251 7.77 25.30 9.41
N ASN A 252 8.71 25.30 8.44
CA ASN A 252 9.48 26.47 8.00
C ASN A 252 8.82 27.27 6.87
N SER A 253 7.64 26.83 6.36
CA SER A 253 6.93 27.56 5.32
C SER A 253 6.56 28.97 5.78
N LYS A 254 6.73 29.92 4.88
CA LYS A 254 6.28 31.32 5.04
C LYS A 254 4.86 31.54 4.51
N TYR A 255 4.28 30.51 3.89
CA TYR A 255 3.00 30.53 3.18
C TYR A 255 2.09 29.39 3.67
N LYS A 256 2.04 29.15 4.99
CA LYS A 256 1.30 28.03 5.58
C LYS A 256 -0.20 28.06 5.27
N THR A 257 -0.80 29.26 5.40
CA THR A 257 -2.21 29.47 5.07
C THR A 257 -2.47 29.27 3.58
N GLU A 258 -1.61 29.80 2.72
CA GLU A 258 -1.74 29.63 1.27
C GLU A 258 -1.53 28.17 0.84
N ALA A 259 -0.59 27.48 1.47
CA ALA A 259 -0.36 26.05 1.25
C ALA A 259 -1.59 25.21 1.65
N LEU A 260 -2.19 25.52 2.80
CA LEU A 260 -3.42 24.85 3.25
C LEU A 260 -4.61 25.14 2.32
N LYS A 261 -4.76 26.40 1.88
CA LYS A 261 -5.76 26.80 0.89
C LYS A 261 -5.55 26.11 -0.46
N LEU A 262 -4.31 25.90 -0.89
CA LEU A 262 -4.02 25.13 -2.10
C LEU A 262 -4.47 23.67 -1.95
N LEU A 263 -4.21 23.03 -0.79
CA LEU A 263 -4.67 21.68 -0.51
C LEU A 263 -6.20 21.60 -0.43
N GLU A 264 -6.88 22.61 0.11
CA GLU A 264 -8.34 22.71 0.06
C GLU A 264 -8.84 22.76 -1.39
N LEU A 265 -8.29 23.65 -2.20
CA LEU A 265 -8.67 23.85 -3.60
C LEU A 265 -8.49 22.56 -4.43
N VAL A 266 -7.37 21.87 -4.26
CA VAL A 266 -7.07 20.60 -4.95
C VAL A 266 -8.09 19.50 -4.61
N ASN A 267 -8.66 19.53 -3.43
CA ASN A 267 -9.64 18.53 -2.99
C ASN A 267 -11.08 18.91 -3.26
N THR A 268 -11.41 20.22 -3.31
CA THR A 268 -12.81 20.69 -3.35
C THR A 268 -13.20 21.34 -4.69
N ASP A 269 -12.25 21.80 -5.49
CA ASP A 269 -12.53 22.38 -6.81
C ASP A 269 -12.17 21.41 -7.95
N LYS A 270 -13.20 20.92 -8.65
CA LYS A 270 -13.07 19.95 -9.74
C LYS A 270 -12.19 20.48 -10.88
N THR A 271 -12.39 21.72 -11.29
CA THR A 271 -11.65 22.31 -12.42
C THR A 271 -10.17 22.41 -12.11
N PHE A 272 -9.84 22.88 -10.90
CA PHE A 272 -8.46 22.95 -10.46
C PHE A 272 -7.83 21.55 -10.31
N ARG A 273 -8.60 20.57 -9.80
CA ARG A 273 -8.15 19.19 -9.69
C ARG A 273 -7.84 18.57 -11.06
N ASP A 274 -8.70 18.79 -12.05
CA ASP A 274 -8.51 18.32 -13.42
C ASP A 274 -7.31 19.00 -14.09
N MET A 275 -7.14 20.33 -13.92
CA MET A 275 -5.96 21.04 -14.43
C MET A 275 -4.65 20.51 -13.81
N LEU A 276 -4.65 20.21 -12.52
CA LEU A 276 -3.48 19.62 -11.86
C LEU A 276 -3.16 18.23 -12.41
N ALA A 277 -4.19 17.41 -12.66
CA ALA A 277 -4.04 16.06 -13.16
C ALA A 277 -3.66 15.97 -14.64
N TYR A 278 -4.29 16.80 -15.47
CA TYR A 278 -4.26 16.67 -16.93
C TYR A 278 -3.60 17.84 -17.66
N GLY A 279 -3.34 18.96 -16.97
CA GLY A 279 -2.66 20.12 -17.54
C GLY A 279 -3.64 21.22 -17.97
N ILE A 280 -3.55 21.69 -19.21
CA ILE A 280 -4.31 22.84 -19.72
C ILE A 280 -5.34 22.37 -20.74
N GLU A 281 -6.63 22.67 -20.50
CA GLU A 281 -7.71 22.37 -21.42
C GLU A 281 -7.46 23.03 -22.80
N GLY A 282 -7.70 22.27 -23.86
CA GLY A 282 -7.42 22.64 -25.24
C GLY A 282 -5.96 22.52 -25.68
N GLU A 283 -5.03 22.25 -24.74
CA GLU A 283 -3.59 22.04 -25.04
C GLU A 283 -3.14 20.61 -24.72
N THR A 284 -3.45 20.10 -23.52
CA THR A 284 -3.02 18.78 -23.06
C THR A 284 -4.19 17.81 -22.90
N PHE A 285 -5.38 18.32 -22.71
CA PHE A 285 -6.61 17.55 -22.64
C PHE A 285 -7.81 18.36 -23.12
N GLU A 286 -8.92 17.67 -23.39
CA GLU A 286 -10.23 18.27 -23.60
C GLU A 286 -11.31 17.44 -22.91
N TYR A 287 -12.50 18.05 -22.68
CA TYR A 287 -13.65 17.34 -22.16
C TYR A 287 -14.49 16.76 -23.30
N THR A 288 -14.94 15.52 -23.14
CA THR A 288 -15.99 14.93 -23.98
C THR A 288 -17.35 15.56 -23.67
N GLU A 289 -18.37 15.24 -24.49
CA GLU A 289 -19.74 15.72 -24.26
C GLU A 289 -20.31 15.21 -22.91
N GLU A 290 -19.81 14.05 -22.42
CA GLU A 290 -20.18 13.49 -21.11
C GLU A 290 -19.36 14.10 -19.95
N GLY A 291 -18.45 15.02 -20.22
CA GLY A 291 -17.59 15.66 -19.20
C GLY A 291 -16.45 14.77 -18.69
N ARG A 292 -16.07 13.75 -19.47
CA ARG A 292 -14.88 12.92 -19.23
C ARG A 292 -13.66 13.55 -19.94
N VAL A 293 -12.48 13.15 -19.59
CA VAL A 293 -11.23 13.70 -20.13
C VAL A 293 -10.68 12.83 -21.24
N GLU A 294 -10.45 13.44 -22.40
CA GLU A 294 -9.63 12.90 -23.48
C GLU A 294 -8.27 13.59 -23.46
N LYS A 295 -7.19 12.82 -23.34
CA LYS A 295 -5.82 13.34 -23.39
C LYS A 295 -5.44 13.66 -24.83
N LEU A 296 -4.94 14.87 -25.05
CA LEU A 296 -4.40 15.32 -26.36
C LEU A 296 -2.91 15.02 -26.49
N THR A 297 -2.20 14.86 -25.36
CA THR A 297 -0.77 14.61 -25.32
C THR A 297 -0.34 13.98 -24.00
N ASP A 298 0.79 13.26 -23.98
CA ASP A 298 1.40 12.67 -22.79
C ASP A 298 2.51 13.57 -22.18
N THR A 299 2.58 14.84 -22.57
CA THR A 299 3.60 15.77 -22.07
C THR A 299 3.38 16.22 -20.63
N TRP A 300 2.17 16.06 -20.10
CA TRP A 300 1.82 16.33 -18.71
C TRP A 300 1.37 15.05 -18.01
N SER A 301 2.02 14.73 -16.92
CA SER A 301 1.68 13.59 -16.09
C SER A 301 2.05 13.83 -14.62
N ILE A 302 1.10 13.58 -13.72
CA ILE A 302 1.36 13.45 -12.29
C ILE A 302 0.78 12.12 -11.80
N GLY A 303 1.32 11.61 -10.70
CA GLY A 303 0.68 10.49 -10.01
C GLY A 303 -0.57 10.99 -9.27
N ASN A 304 -1.75 10.74 -9.81
CA ASN A 304 -3.01 11.25 -9.24
C ASN A 304 -3.25 10.81 -7.79
N TYR A 305 -2.60 9.73 -7.36
CA TYR A 305 -2.64 9.23 -5.98
C TYR A 305 -1.81 10.08 -5.00
N THR A 306 -0.95 10.98 -5.49
CA THR A 306 0.01 11.72 -4.63
C THR A 306 -0.56 12.99 -4.06
N ILE A 307 -1.56 13.59 -4.66
CA ILE A 307 -2.15 14.86 -4.21
C ILE A 307 -3.60 14.99 -4.65
N GLY A 308 -4.45 15.46 -3.75
CA GLY A 308 -5.87 15.68 -3.99
C GLY A 308 -6.69 14.39 -4.04
N THR A 309 -7.99 14.55 -4.18
CA THR A 309 -8.95 13.44 -4.18
C THR A 309 -9.13 12.82 -5.56
N TYR A 310 -9.58 11.55 -5.61
CA TYR A 310 -10.16 10.94 -6.81
C TYR A 310 -11.61 11.37 -7.06
N PHE A 311 -12.33 11.76 -6.01
CA PHE A 311 -13.78 11.98 -6.06
C PHE A 311 -14.19 13.36 -6.60
N ASN A 312 -13.23 14.22 -6.88
CA ASN A 312 -13.37 15.46 -7.65
C ASN A 312 -12.54 15.46 -8.94
N LEU A 313 -12.02 14.30 -9.36
CA LEU A 313 -11.26 14.15 -10.59
C LEU A 313 -12.20 13.64 -11.70
N SER A 314 -12.12 14.22 -12.89
CA SER A 314 -12.80 13.68 -14.08
C SER A 314 -12.14 12.38 -14.52
N GLY A 315 -12.93 11.33 -14.75
CA GLY A 315 -12.44 10.07 -15.30
C GLY A 315 -11.96 10.23 -16.75
N LEU A 316 -11.00 9.42 -17.17
CA LEU A 316 -10.55 9.36 -18.56
C LEU A 316 -11.66 8.78 -19.46
N ALA A 317 -11.76 9.25 -20.69
CA ALA A 317 -12.81 8.83 -21.64
C ALA A 317 -12.76 7.33 -21.97
N ASP A 318 -11.57 6.73 -21.92
CA ASP A 318 -11.30 5.30 -22.17
C ASP A 318 -11.33 4.42 -20.91
N ALA A 319 -11.43 5.02 -19.70
CA ALA A 319 -11.54 4.27 -18.45
C ALA A 319 -12.99 3.84 -18.16
N ASP A 320 -13.17 2.90 -17.23
CA ASP A 320 -14.51 2.51 -16.76
C ASP A 320 -15.21 3.71 -16.10
N PRO A 321 -16.44 4.08 -16.55
CA PRO A 321 -17.17 5.20 -15.95
C PRO A 321 -17.53 4.99 -14.47
N ALA A 322 -17.57 3.75 -13.98
CA ALA A 322 -17.87 3.43 -12.60
C ALA A 322 -16.62 3.37 -11.69
N GLU A 323 -15.42 3.64 -12.21
CA GLU A 323 -14.17 3.46 -11.49
C GLU A 323 -14.15 4.16 -10.12
N TYR A 324 -14.43 5.46 -10.09
CA TYR A 324 -14.38 6.22 -8.83
C TYR A 324 -15.55 5.88 -7.88
N ASP A 325 -16.72 5.49 -8.42
CA ASP A 325 -17.83 5.01 -7.61
C ASP A 325 -17.50 3.67 -6.94
N GLN A 326 -16.80 2.77 -7.63
CA GLN A 326 -16.32 1.50 -7.07
C GLN A 326 -15.32 1.75 -5.93
N ILE A 327 -14.37 2.66 -6.13
CA ILE A 327 -13.38 3.03 -5.09
C ILE A 327 -14.11 3.63 -3.88
N LYS A 328 -15.04 4.55 -4.11
CA LYS A 328 -15.81 5.18 -3.04
C LYS A 328 -16.62 4.15 -2.25
N GLN A 329 -17.30 3.24 -2.95
CA GLN A 329 -18.05 2.15 -2.33
C GLN A 329 -17.13 1.27 -1.46
N GLN A 330 -15.95 0.89 -1.95
CA GLN A 330 -14.99 0.11 -1.15
C GLN A 330 -14.55 0.87 0.11
N ASN A 331 -14.30 2.17 0.01
CA ASN A 331 -13.98 2.98 1.18
C ASN A 331 -15.14 3.05 2.19
N GLU A 332 -16.38 3.17 1.72
CA GLU A 332 -17.59 3.22 2.56
C GLU A 332 -17.91 1.85 3.21
N GLU A 333 -17.58 0.75 2.56
CA GLU A 333 -17.78 -0.62 3.05
C GLU A 333 -16.61 -1.14 3.90
N ALA A 334 -15.51 -0.38 3.98
CA ALA A 334 -14.30 -0.81 4.66
C ALA A 334 -14.54 -1.05 6.15
N THR A 335 -14.09 -2.22 6.61
CA THR A 335 -13.96 -2.48 8.05
C THR A 335 -12.72 -1.76 8.57
N GLN A 336 -12.67 -1.53 9.88
CA GLN A 336 -11.53 -0.88 10.53
C GLN A 336 -10.71 -1.92 11.29
N SER A 337 -9.38 -1.80 11.23
CA SER A 337 -8.51 -2.47 12.18
C SER A 337 -8.83 -2.02 13.60
N VAL A 338 -8.77 -2.91 14.56
CA VAL A 338 -8.91 -2.58 16.00
C VAL A 338 -7.84 -1.60 16.48
N CYS A 339 -6.80 -1.36 15.68
CA CYS A 339 -5.70 -0.43 15.96
C CYS A 339 -5.77 0.87 15.14
N LEU A 340 -6.85 1.11 14.38
CA LEU A 340 -6.99 2.32 13.57
C LEU A 340 -6.77 3.59 14.41
N GLY A 341 -6.01 4.54 13.87
CA GLY A 341 -5.61 5.78 14.53
C GLY A 341 -4.30 5.66 15.32
N PHE A 342 -3.86 4.46 15.66
CA PHE A 342 -2.58 4.26 16.34
C PHE A 342 -1.43 4.17 15.32
N ALA A 343 -0.35 4.92 15.58
CA ALA A 343 0.93 4.80 14.87
C ALA A 343 2.06 4.70 15.88
N PHE A 344 2.88 3.67 15.75
CA PHE A 344 3.98 3.41 16.68
C PHE A 344 5.05 4.50 16.63
N ASP A 345 5.34 5.12 17.77
CA ASP A 345 6.49 6.02 17.93
C ASP A 345 7.76 5.22 18.22
N SER A 346 8.63 5.11 17.24
CA SER A 346 9.85 4.32 17.34
C SER A 346 10.98 5.01 18.12
N GLU A 347 10.85 6.28 18.50
CA GLU A 347 11.93 7.05 19.13
C GLU A 347 12.56 6.33 20.35
N PRO A 348 11.78 5.72 21.28
CA PRO A 348 12.36 5.04 22.46
C PRO A 348 13.18 3.79 22.14
N VAL A 349 12.98 3.17 20.99
CA VAL A 349 13.60 1.90 20.55
C VAL A 349 14.12 1.96 19.12
N GLN A 350 14.51 3.15 18.66
CA GLN A 350 14.86 3.39 17.25
C GLN A 350 16.02 2.52 16.76
N ASN A 351 17.03 2.30 17.61
CA ASN A 351 18.21 1.50 17.24
C ASN A 351 17.86 0.01 17.14
N GLU A 352 17.09 -0.50 18.08
CA GLU A 352 16.62 -1.88 18.12
C GLU A 352 15.70 -2.15 16.91
N LEU A 353 14.75 -1.27 16.63
CA LEU A 353 13.89 -1.37 15.46
C LEU A 353 14.67 -1.37 14.14
N ALA A 354 15.66 -0.49 13.98
CA ALA A 354 16.51 -0.45 12.80
C ALA A 354 17.34 -1.74 12.63
N SER A 355 17.85 -2.28 13.75
CA SER A 355 18.57 -3.55 13.75
C SER A 355 17.65 -4.72 13.36
N CYS A 356 16.43 -4.77 13.91
CA CYS A 356 15.42 -5.77 13.55
C CYS A 356 15.03 -5.70 12.06
N LYS A 357 14.85 -4.49 11.51
CA LYS A 357 14.62 -4.29 10.07
C LYS A 357 15.77 -4.86 9.23
N THR A 358 17.03 -4.62 9.65
CA THR A 358 18.19 -5.17 8.96
C THR A 358 18.21 -6.70 8.98
N VAL A 359 17.82 -7.32 10.08
CA VAL A 359 17.68 -8.78 10.16
C VAL A 359 16.58 -9.26 9.20
N TRP A 360 15.40 -8.64 9.24
CA TRP A 360 14.30 -9.02 8.35
C TRP A 360 14.67 -8.86 6.88
N ASP A 361 15.28 -7.75 6.49
CA ASP A 361 15.71 -7.47 5.12
C ASP A 361 16.71 -8.51 4.57
N LYS A 362 17.50 -9.14 5.44
CA LYS A 362 18.43 -10.21 5.05
C LYS A 362 17.71 -11.48 4.59
N TYR A 363 16.51 -11.75 5.09
CA TYR A 363 15.81 -13.03 4.89
C TYR A 363 14.52 -12.93 4.08
N LYS A 364 13.88 -11.74 4.06
CA LYS A 364 12.51 -11.59 3.56
C LYS A 364 12.32 -12.05 2.11
N TYR A 365 13.26 -11.74 1.24
CA TYR A 365 13.12 -12.08 -0.18
C TYR A 365 13.18 -13.59 -0.41
N ASP A 366 14.08 -14.27 0.28
CA ASP A 366 14.18 -15.73 0.17
C ASP A 366 12.95 -16.45 0.74
N LEU A 367 12.41 -15.95 1.86
CA LEU A 367 11.21 -16.51 2.48
C LEU A 367 9.96 -16.23 1.66
N LEU A 368 9.74 -14.94 1.28
CA LEU A 368 8.50 -14.50 0.63
C LEU A 368 8.40 -14.88 -0.85
N THR A 369 9.46 -15.41 -1.44
CA THR A 369 9.46 -16.01 -2.79
C THR A 369 9.56 -17.53 -2.76
N GLY A 370 9.65 -18.14 -1.57
CA GLY A 370 9.78 -19.58 -1.39
C GLY A 370 11.16 -20.15 -1.70
N ALA A 371 12.15 -19.31 -2.01
CA ALA A 371 13.51 -19.76 -2.37
C ALA A 371 14.23 -20.47 -1.21
N SER A 372 13.86 -20.18 0.04
CA SER A 372 14.39 -20.84 1.24
C SER A 372 13.34 -21.69 1.94
N ASP A 373 13.79 -22.81 2.53
CA ASP A 373 12.94 -23.63 3.39
C ASP A 373 12.63 -22.89 4.72
N PRO A 374 11.36 -22.54 4.98
CA PRO A 374 10.99 -21.84 6.20
C PRO A 374 11.29 -22.62 7.48
N SER A 375 11.25 -23.96 7.43
CA SER A 375 11.58 -24.81 8.59
C SER A 375 13.04 -24.64 9.05
N GLU A 376 13.95 -24.31 8.13
CA GLU A 376 15.36 -24.07 8.41
C GLU A 376 15.66 -22.59 8.71
N VAL A 377 14.91 -21.67 8.10
CA VAL A 377 15.23 -20.23 8.12
C VAL A 377 14.49 -19.49 9.23
N LEU A 378 13.23 -19.78 9.50
CA LEU A 378 12.46 -19.10 10.57
C LEU A 378 13.11 -19.18 11.95
N PRO A 379 13.68 -20.34 12.38
CA PRO A 379 14.39 -20.40 13.67
C PRO A 379 15.59 -19.43 13.72
N LYS A 380 16.31 -19.28 12.61
CA LYS A 380 17.45 -18.34 12.51
C LYS A 380 16.98 -16.89 12.57
N VAL A 381 15.94 -16.56 11.82
CA VAL A 381 15.32 -15.21 11.85
C VAL A 381 14.89 -14.86 13.26
N THR A 382 14.17 -15.77 13.93
CA THR A 382 13.69 -15.56 15.30
C THR A 382 14.84 -15.37 16.28
N GLU A 383 15.91 -16.17 16.19
CA GLU A 383 17.10 -16.04 17.04
C GLU A 383 17.83 -14.71 16.78
N GLU A 384 18.04 -14.33 15.51
CA GLU A 384 18.69 -13.07 15.16
C GLU A 384 17.84 -11.85 15.56
N LEU A 385 16.51 -11.88 15.38
CA LEU A 385 15.60 -10.82 15.85
C LEU A 385 15.66 -10.68 17.38
N LYS A 386 15.65 -11.79 18.12
CA LYS A 386 15.79 -11.80 19.57
C LYS A 386 17.12 -11.20 20.02
N ALA A 387 18.21 -11.49 19.31
CA ALA A 387 19.53 -10.92 19.58
C ALA A 387 19.58 -9.39 19.33
N GLN A 388 18.64 -8.84 18.53
CA GLN A 388 18.47 -7.41 18.31
C GLN A 388 17.37 -6.78 19.20
N GLU A 389 17.03 -7.44 20.30
CA GLU A 389 16.05 -6.97 21.29
C GLU A 389 14.62 -6.75 20.70
N PHE A 390 14.19 -7.62 19.79
CA PHE A 390 12.85 -7.55 19.17
C PHE A 390 11.71 -7.57 20.19
N GLU A 391 11.88 -8.35 21.29
CA GLU A 391 10.91 -8.39 22.39
C GLU A 391 10.72 -7.00 23.03
N LYS A 392 11.82 -6.23 23.20
CA LYS A 392 11.76 -4.85 23.71
C LYS A 392 11.01 -3.90 22.76
N VAL A 393 11.16 -4.09 21.44
CA VAL A 393 10.40 -3.31 20.44
C VAL A 393 8.91 -3.61 20.55
N MET A 394 8.53 -4.89 20.66
CA MET A 394 7.13 -5.31 20.85
C MET A 394 6.55 -4.82 22.18
N GLU A 395 7.31 -4.88 23.27
CA GLU A 395 6.88 -4.39 24.59
C GLU A 395 6.63 -2.88 24.58
N GLU A 396 7.50 -2.09 23.92
CA GLU A 396 7.28 -0.66 23.77
C GLU A 396 6.07 -0.35 22.89
N ALA A 397 5.87 -1.10 21.79
CA ALA A 397 4.70 -0.96 20.95
C ALA A 397 3.40 -1.29 21.72
N GLN A 398 3.39 -2.39 22.50
CA GLN A 398 2.26 -2.77 23.35
C GLN A 398 1.94 -1.69 24.39
N LYS A 399 2.95 -1.17 25.06
CA LYS A 399 2.79 -0.12 26.06
C LYS A 399 2.13 1.13 25.46
N GLN A 400 2.63 1.59 24.30
CA GLN A 400 2.06 2.76 23.62
C GLN A 400 0.64 2.50 23.14
N LEU A 401 0.36 1.32 22.59
CA LEU A 401 -0.96 0.88 22.17
C LEU A 401 -1.96 0.87 23.34
N ASP A 402 -1.56 0.30 24.48
CA ASP A 402 -2.37 0.29 25.71
C ASP A 402 -2.61 1.70 26.25
N GLU A 403 -1.66 2.62 26.09
CA GLU A 403 -1.80 4.01 26.48
C GLU A 403 -2.75 4.78 25.55
N PHE A 404 -2.74 4.49 24.27
CA PHE A 404 -3.57 5.13 23.26
C PHE A 404 -5.06 4.78 23.42
N PHE A 405 -5.39 3.54 23.75
CA PHE A 405 -6.77 3.04 23.87
C PHE A 405 -7.33 3.03 25.30
N LYS A 406 -6.69 3.71 26.26
CA LYS A 406 -7.23 3.93 27.64
C LYS A 406 -8.30 4.98 27.67
#